data_5b8e50756a0c366cd1149272fafe30de
#
_entry.id   5b8e50756a0c366cd1149272fafe30de
#
_cell.length_a   1.000
_cell.length_b   1.000
_cell.length_c   1.000
_cell.angle_alpha   90.00
_cell.angle_beta   90.00
_cell.angle_gamma   90.00
#
_symmetry.space_group_name_H-M   'P 1'
#
loop_
_entity.id
_entity.type
_entity.pdbx_description
1 polymer ?
#
loop_
_entity_poly.entity_id
_entity_poly.type
_entity_poly.pdbx_seq_one_letter_code
_entity_poly.pdbx_strand_id
1 'polypeptide(L)'
;MIKQKKIFVLAGEASGDVLGSEFIKYSKNKWPKAEFVFWGGKEMSDSLEGQKPQVDLNELSLMGFFEVARHIPRILKQEKKLKIFLSKWKPDLIVCIDYQTFNIRLARWATISGLRKSGTKLIQIVSPQFWAWRPGRVVGLRKYTDAVIPLLPFESELLIKEGIEAPYFGHPAVRRVKKISATKGGWLALLPGSRKQELSKHIPVFFKTAIKLKKSFKWVRPKHIGEEEYMKILRKYSGKSFDSDQIVIGVNALEGAEIALVSSGTATLETALRGIPQVVAYKTSWFTYLIAKFFIRVDHISLVNLILKDKVVKEFIQNSCNSKALFLALEKLLNDNSKQTVSYEKLRLKLDLNQNPMLSVANYVANNL
;
A
#
# COMPACT_ATOMS: atom_id res chain seq x y z
N MET A 1 30.81 -19.20 19.70
CA MET A 1 30.39 -17.81 19.42
C MET A 1 29.18 -17.82 18.50
N ILE A 2 28.06 -17.20 18.87
CA ILE A 2 26.88 -17.09 18.00
C ILE A 2 27.29 -16.19 16.84
N LYS A 3 27.25 -16.73 15.60
CA LYS A 3 27.60 -15.99 14.38
C LYS A 3 26.73 -14.74 14.25
N GLN A 4 27.33 -13.58 14.05
CA GLN A 4 26.61 -12.33 13.81
C GLN A 4 25.78 -12.48 12.53
N LYS A 5 24.47 -12.27 12.63
CA LYS A 5 23.55 -12.33 11.48
C LYS A 5 23.71 -11.10 10.59
N LYS A 6 23.72 -11.30 9.30
CA LYS A 6 23.74 -10.24 8.28
C LYS A 6 22.39 -10.19 7.58
N ILE A 7 21.67 -9.07 7.74
CA ILE A 7 20.28 -8.91 7.27
C ILE A 7 20.21 -7.75 6.29
N PHE A 8 19.80 -8.03 5.07
CA PHE A 8 19.53 -7.02 4.05
C PHE A 8 18.02 -6.79 3.92
N VAL A 9 17.57 -5.53 4.05
CA VAL A 9 16.16 -5.14 3.92
C VAL A 9 15.99 -4.23 2.71
N LEU A 10 15.04 -4.53 1.83
CA LEU A 10 14.79 -3.78 0.61
C LEU A 10 13.34 -3.33 0.53
N ALA A 11 13.14 -2.02 0.41
CA ALA A 11 11.87 -1.41 0.04
C ALA A 11 12.06 -0.48 -1.16
N GLY A 12 11.11 -0.47 -2.08
CA GLY A 12 11.14 0.38 -3.28
C GLY A 12 10.15 1.55 -3.24
N GLU A 13 9.32 1.64 -2.19
CA GLU A 13 8.29 2.68 -2.02
C GLU A 13 8.21 3.11 -0.55
N ALA A 14 7.65 4.30 -0.29
CA ALA A 14 7.53 4.86 1.05
C ALA A 14 6.71 3.99 2.02
N SER A 15 5.67 3.30 1.52
CA SER A 15 4.89 2.34 2.31
C SER A 15 5.72 1.13 2.74
N GLY A 16 6.59 0.66 1.86
CA GLY A 16 7.53 -0.43 2.14
C GLY A 16 8.62 0.00 3.13
N ASP A 17 9.08 1.26 3.06
CA ASP A 17 10.07 1.82 4.00
C ASP A 17 9.53 1.83 5.44
N VAL A 18 8.27 2.22 5.64
CA VAL A 18 7.59 2.14 6.94
C VAL A 18 7.51 0.69 7.45
N LEU A 19 7.16 -0.27 6.59
CA LEU A 19 7.13 -1.70 6.98
C LEU A 19 8.52 -2.22 7.31
N GLY A 20 9.52 -1.80 6.53
CA GLY A 20 10.92 -2.16 6.74
C GLY A 20 11.47 -1.63 8.05
N SER A 21 11.15 -0.40 8.42
CA SER A 21 11.56 0.20 9.70
C SER A 21 10.96 -0.56 10.89
N GLU A 22 9.68 -0.92 10.83
CA GLU A 22 9.04 -1.74 11.86
C GLU A 22 9.68 -3.13 11.95
N PHE A 23 9.94 -3.79 10.81
CA PHE A 23 10.64 -5.07 10.77
C PHE A 23 12.03 -4.99 11.42
N ILE A 24 12.82 -4.01 11.04
CA ILE A 24 14.17 -3.78 11.60
C ILE A 24 14.09 -3.58 13.12
N LYS A 25 13.20 -2.71 13.59
CA LYS A 25 13.00 -2.41 15.01
C LYS A 25 12.74 -3.68 15.82
N TYR A 26 11.83 -4.54 15.38
CA TYR A 26 11.50 -5.77 16.11
C TYR A 26 12.57 -6.85 15.93
N SER A 27 13.24 -6.89 14.80
CA SER A 27 14.33 -7.84 14.54
C SER A 27 15.59 -7.51 15.34
N LYS A 28 15.89 -6.24 15.64
CA LYS A 28 16.98 -5.83 16.55
C LYS A 28 16.80 -6.45 17.96
N ASN A 29 15.56 -6.57 18.43
CA ASN A 29 15.30 -7.21 19.73
C ASN A 29 15.58 -8.73 19.70
N LYS A 30 15.44 -9.38 18.54
CA LYS A 30 15.73 -10.83 18.39
C LYS A 30 17.21 -11.09 18.10
N TRP A 31 17.83 -10.21 17.38
CA TRP A 31 19.24 -10.28 17.01
C TRP A 31 19.97 -8.98 17.34
N PRO A 32 20.27 -8.71 18.63
CA PRO A 32 20.88 -7.44 19.05
C PRO A 32 22.24 -7.16 18.40
N LYS A 33 22.95 -8.23 17.98
CA LYS A 33 24.25 -8.14 17.32
C LYS A 33 24.18 -8.26 15.81
N ALA A 34 22.98 -8.28 15.20
CA ALA A 34 22.86 -8.37 13.76
C ALA A 34 23.36 -7.10 13.06
N GLU A 35 24.01 -7.31 11.93
CA GLU A 35 24.39 -6.25 11.01
C GLU A 35 23.25 -6.04 10.02
N PHE A 36 22.66 -4.84 10.01
CA PHE A 36 21.60 -4.47 9.07
C PHE A 36 22.17 -3.59 7.99
N VAL A 37 21.84 -3.91 6.74
CA VAL A 37 22.08 -3.05 5.56
C VAL A 37 20.75 -2.95 4.81
N PHE A 38 20.45 -1.79 4.23
CA PHE A 38 19.15 -1.60 3.61
C PHE A 38 19.20 -0.77 2.32
N TRP A 39 18.20 -0.98 1.51
CA TRP A 39 17.75 -0.14 0.40
C TRP A 39 16.40 0.40 0.79
N GLY A 40 16.30 1.67 1.09
CA GLY A 40 15.08 2.25 1.65
C GLY A 40 15.20 3.76 1.84
N GLY A 41 14.35 4.30 2.68
CA GLY A 41 14.25 5.72 2.94
C GLY A 41 14.55 6.10 4.39
N LYS A 42 13.95 7.23 4.76
CA LYS A 42 14.17 7.85 6.07
C LYS A 42 13.70 6.99 7.24
N GLU A 43 12.57 6.29 7.10
CA GLU A 43 11.99 5.49 8.20
C GLU A 43 12.92 4.34 8.62
N MET A 44 13.50 3.61 7.65
CA MET A 44 14.51 2.59 7.95
C MET A 44 15.81 3.20 8.48
N SER A 45 16.25 4.34 7.92
CA SER A 45 17.43 5.08 8.41
C SER A 45 17.27 5.45 9.89
N ASP A 46 16.13 6.04 10.25
CA ASP A 46 15.82 6.43 11.63
C ASP A 46 15.79 5.22 12.58
N SER A 47 15.29 4.05 12.12
CA SER A 47 15.29 2.80 12.90
C SER A 47 16.70 2.21 13.13
N LEU A 48 17.67 2.65 12.33
CA LEU A 48 19.09 2.29 12.40
C LEU A 48 19.98 3.48 12.82
N GLU A 49 19.44 4.40 13.63
CA GLU A 49 20.20 5.50 14.24
C GLU A 49 20.85 6.43 13.22
N GLY A 50 20.19 6.65 12.08
CA GLY A 50 20.66 7.50 10.99
C GLY A 50 21.63 6.83 10.01
N GLN A 51 21.75 5.49 10.05
CA GLN A 51 22.57 4.75 9.08
C GLN A 51 22.13 5.08 7.64
N LYS A 52 23.10 5.34 6.77
CA LYS A 52 22.86 5.62 5.36
C LYS A 52 22.43 4.35 4.60
N PRO A 53 21.43 4.44 3.70
CA PRO A 53 21.04 3.32 2.85
C PRO A 53 22.12 3.01 1.80
N GLN A 54 22.18 1.76 1.35
CA GLN A 54 22.95 1.37 0.15
C GLN A 54 22.43 2.06 -1.11
N VAL A 55 21.11 2.27 -1.17
CA VAL A 55 20.43 3.07 -2.19
C VAL A 55 19.27 3.80 -1.53
N ASP A 56 19.24 5.11 -1.66
CA ASP A 56 18.18 5.96 -1.11
C ASP A 56 16.94 5.91 -2.01
N LEU A 57 15.76 5.76 -1.39
CA LEU A 57 14.47 5.84 -2.08
C LEU A 57 14.28 7.18 -2.80
N ASN A 58 14.76 8.28 -2.23
CA ASN A 58 14.68 9.60 -2.86
C ASN A 58 15.41 9.67 -4.19
N GLU A 59 16.41 8.82 -4.39
CA GLU A 59 17.09 8.70 -5.69
C GLU A 59 16.23 8.00 -6.76
N LEU A 60 15.18 7.27 -6.35
CA LEU A 60 14.33 6.46 -7.21
C LEU A 60 12.88 6.95 -7.30
N SER A 61 12.43 7.76 -6.34
CA SER A 61 11.02 8.11 -6.13
C SER A 61 10.48 9.27 -6.97
N LEU A 62 11.15 9.68 -8.04
CA LEU A 62 10.65 10.69 -8.98
C LEU A 62 9.74 10.05 -10.03
N MET A 63 8.54 9.46 -9.66
CA MET A 63 7.89 8.57 -10.61
C MET A 63 6.45 8.87 -10.95
N GLY A 64 6.24 9.56 -12.08
CA GLY A 64 5.10 9.32 -12.98
C GLY A 64 5.42 8.16 -13.95
N PHE A 65 4.40 7.51 -14.49
CA PHE A 65 4.52 6.32 -15.35
C PHE A 65 5.41 6.55 -16.60
N PHE A 66 5.47 7.77 -17.13
CA PHE A 66 6.35 8.19 -18.24
C PHE A 66 7.80 8.46 -17.80
N GLU A 67 8.04 8.80 -16.55
CA GLU A 67 9.38 9.05 -16.01
C GLU A 67 10.13 7.76 -15.70
N VAL A 68 9.40 6.67 -15.42
CA VAL A 68 9.99 5.33 -15.17
C VAL A 68 10.91 4.90 -16.31
N ALA A 69 10.52 5.12 -17.56
CA ALA A 69 11.32 4.73 -18.72
C ALA A 69 12.70 5.43 -18.78
N ARG A 70 12.79 6.69 -18.36
CA ARG A 70 14.06 7.45 -18.29
C ARG A 70 14.98 6.98 -17.17
N HIS A 71 14.40 6.42 -16.10
CA HIS A 71 15.15 5.98 -14.92
C HIS A 71 15.54 4.50 -14.96
N ILE A 72 15.04 3.71 -15.92
CA ILE A 72 15.41 2.29 -16.09
C ILE A 72 16.93 2.09 -16.08
N PRO A 73 17.76 2.84 -16.84
CA PRO A 73 19.21 2.65 -16.82
C PRO A 73 19.83 2.87 -15.44
N ARG A 74 19.32 3.87 -14.69
CA ARG A 74 19.78 4.15 -13.33
C ARG A 74 19.41 3.02 -12.35
N ILE A 75 18.18 2.53 -12.43
CA ILE A 75 17.71 1.38 -11.63
C ILE A 75 18.56 0.14 -11.93
N LEU A 76 18.84 -0.17 -13.20
CA LEU A 76 19.67 -1.29 -13.61
C LEU A 76 21.11 -1.13 -13.10
N LYS A 77 21.68 0.07 -13.13
CA LYS A 77 23.01 0.36 -12.59
C LYS A 77 23.06 0.13 -11.08
N GLN A 78 22.06 0.59 -10.33
CA GLN A 78 21.96 0.37 -8.88
C GLN A 78 21.74 -1.12 -8.57
N GLU A 79 20.91 -1.82 -9.34
CA GLU A 79 20.72 -3.27 -9.21
C GLU A 79 22.03 -4.03 -9.40
N LYS A 80 22.83 -3.65 -10.39
CA LYS A 80 24.16 -4.27 -10.63
C LYS A 80 25.09 -4.04 -9.44
N LYS A 81 25.17 -2.82 -8.90
CA LYS A 81 25.97 -2.50 -7.71
C LYS A 81 25.51 -3.31 -6.50
N LEU A 82 24.20 -3.38 -6.27
CA LEU A 82 23.60 -4.17 -5.18
C LEU A 82 23.99 -5.65 -5.29
N LYS A 83 23.88 -6.25 -6.47
CA LYS A 83 24.26 -7.65 -6.69
C LYS A 83 25.73 -7.93 -6.38
N ILE A 84 26.63 -7.03 -6.79
CA ILE A 84 28.05 -7.13 -6.46
C ILE A 84 28.27 -7.03 -4.94
N PHE A 85 27.60 -6.08 -4.28
CA PHE A 85 27.66 -5.91 -2.83
C PHE A 85 27.19 -7.19 -2.11
N LEU A 86 26.00 -7.69 -2.43
CA LEU A 86 25.40 -8.87 -1.79
C LEU A 86 26.26 -10.14 -2.01
N SER A 87 26.86 -10.29 -3.19
CA SER A 87 27.78 -11.41 -3.46
C SER A 87 29.00 -11.41 -2.55
N LYS A 88 29.54 -10.23 -2.22
CA LYS A 88 30.71 -10.08 -1.33
C LYS A 88 30.31 -10.13 0.15
N TRP A 89 29.21 -9.46 0.52
CA TRP A 89 28.77 -9.34 1.90
C TRP A 89 28.11 -10.63 2.44
N LYS A 90 27.48 -11.44 1.55
CA LYS A 90 26.86 -12.74 1.86
C LYS A 90 25.89 -12.66 3.01
N PRO A 91 24.71 -12.04 2.83
CA PRO A 91 23.69 -11.95 3.88
C PRO A 91 23.16 -13.33 4.28
N ASP A 92 22.83 -13.50 5.56
CA ASP A 92 22.09 -14.66 6.04
C ASP A 92 20.61 -14.56 5.67
N LEU A 93 20.08 -13.31 5.55
CA LEU A 93 18.67 -13.03 5.24
C LEU A 93 18.54 -11.83 4.29
N ILE A 94 17.71 -11.97 3.28
CA ILE A 94 17.22 -10.90 2.41
C ILE A 94 15.70 -10.76 2.63
N VAL A 95 15.26 -9.58 3.07
CA VAL A 95 13.84 -9.23 3.22
C VAL A 95 13.47 -8.22 2.14
N CYS A 96 12.64 -8.65 1.20
CA CYS A 96 12.12 -7.83 0.13
C CYS A 96 10.72 -7.33 0.48
N ILE A 97 10.46 -6.02 0.42
CA ILE A 97 9.18 -5.42 0.82
C ILE A 97 8.57 -4.71 -0.37
N ASP A 98 7.30 -5.08 -0.72
CA ASP A 98 6.58 -4.53 -1.87
C ASP A 98 7.42 -4.61 -3.16
N TYR A 99 7.51 -3.62 -4.02
CA TYR A 99 8.39 -3.47 -5.19
C TYR A 99 8.56 -4.74 -6.05
N GLN A 100 7.45 -5.34 -6.37
CA GLN A 100 7.24 -6.70 -6.87
C GLN A 100 8.18 -7.16 -8.01
N THR A 101 8.28 -6.37 -9.09
CA THR A 101 9.04 -6.77 -10.29
C THR A 101 10.54 -6.81 -10.02
N PHE A 102 11.03 -5.86 -9.22
CA PHE A 102 12.44 -5.81 -8.83
C PHE A 102 12.78 -6.96 -7.88
N ASN A 103 11.94 -7.20 -6.88
CA ASN A 103 12.16 -8.21 -5.86
C ASN A 103 12.24 -9.62 -6.46
N ILE A 104 11.35 -9.97 -7.40
CA ILE A 104 11.40 -11.27 -8.09
C ILE A 104 12.68 -11.42 -8.93
N ARG A 105 13.16 -10.34 -9.55
CA ARG A 105 14.44 -10.35 -10.30
C ARG A 105 15.64 -10.54 -9.36
N LEU A 106 15.64 -9.87 -8.21
CA LEU A 106 16.67 -10.03 -7.18
C LEU A 106 16.67 -11.46 -6.62
N ALA A 107 15.50 -12.01 -6.29
CA ALA A 107 15.30 -13.35 -5.78
C ALA A 107 15.81 -14.43 -6.79
N ARG A 108 15.44 -14.26 -8.06
CA ARG A 108 15.95 -15.11 -9.15
C ARG A 108 17.46 -15.04 -9.25
N TRP A 109 18.04 -13.84 -9.21
CA TRP A 109 19.49 -13.67 -9.25
C TRP A 109 20.16 -14.32 -8.04
N ALA A 110 19.68 -14.12 -6.81
CA ALA A 110 20.23 -14.72 -5.61
C ALA A 110 20.22 -16.26 -5.65
N THR A 111 19.24 -16.83 -6.35
CA THR A 111 19.17 -18.28 -6.57
C THR A 111 20.20 -18.75 -7.61
N ILE A 112 20.29 -18.06 -8.76
CA ILE A 112 21.17 -18.46 -9.87
C ILE A 112 22.66 -18.24 -9.51
N SER A 113 22.98 -17.17 -8.79
CA SER A 113 24.34 -16.87 -8.34
C SER A 113 24.88 -17.81 -7.26
N GLY A 114 24.05 -18.72 -6.75
CA GLY A 114 24.43 -19.64 -5.68
C GLY A 114 24.34 -19.04 -4.27
N LEU A 115 23.95 -17.76 -4.13
CA LEU A 115 23.86 -17.10 -2.83
C LEU A 115 22.87 -17.82 -1.88
N ARG A 116 21.73 -18.28 -2.39
CA ARG A 116 20.78 -19.10 -1.62
C ARG A 116 21.33 -20.50 -1.31
N LYS A 117 22.09 -21.10 -2.19
CA LYS A 117 22.76 -22.40 -1.92
C LYS A 117 23.78 -22.29 -0.79
N SER A 118 24.38 -21.12 -0.58
CA SER A 118 25.31 -20.88 0.53
C SER A 118 24.61 -20.52 1.85
N GLY A 119 23.28 -20.64 1.93
CA GLY A 119 22.51 -20.49 3.17
C GLY A 119 21.72 -19.20 3.29
N THR A 120 21.81 -18.27 2.33
CA THR A 120 20.99 -17.04 2.36
C THR A 120 19.50 -17.37 2.20
N LYS A 121 18.69 -16.94 3.14
CA LYS A 121 17.20 -17.00 3.08
C LYS A 121 16.63 -15.76 2.43
N LEU A 122 15.48 -15.89 1.76
CA LEU A 122 14.81 -14.80 1.09
C LEU A 122 13.31 -14.79 1.38
N ILE A 123 12.84 -13.68 1.96
CA ILE A 123 11.44 -13.47 2.30
C ILE A 123 10.90 -12.28 1.51
N GLN A 124 9.67 -12.43 1.04
CA GLN A 124 8.87 -11.35 0.47
C GLN A 124 7.78 -10.91 1.45
N ILE A 125 7.83 -9.68 1.94
CA ILE A 125 6.72 -9.03 2.66
C ILE A 125 5.91 -8.24 1.64
N VAL A 126 4.60 -8.29 1.71
CA VAL A 126 3.61 -7.84 0.74
C VAL A 126 3.58 -8.74 -0.49
N SER A 127 2.50 -9.50 -0.65
CA SER A 127 2.29 -10.34 -1.82
C SER A 127 2.08 -9.51 -3.10
N PRO A 128 2.63 -9.91 -4.24
CA PRO A 128 2.17 -9.38 -5.52
C PRO A 128 0.69 -9.73 -5.73
N GLN A 129 -0.04 -8.80 -6.31
CA GLN A 129 -1.45 -9.00 -6.67
C GLN A 129 -1.59 -9.92 -7.90
N PHE A 130 -0.97 -11.14 -7.84
CA PHE A 130 -0.99 -12.11 -8.95
C PHE A 130 -2.41 -12.61 -9.23
N TRP A 131 -3.26 -12.64 -8.25
CA TRP A 131 -4.67 -12.99 -8.33
C TRP A 131 -5.51 -11.97 -9.11
N ALA A 132 -5.10 -10.72 -9.14
CA ALA A 132 -5.78 -9.66 -9.89
C ALA A 132 -5.24 -9.56 -11.34
N TRP A 133 -3.93 -9.68 -11.52
CA TRP A 133 -3.26 -9.56 -12.81
C TRP A 133 -1.91 -10.25 -12.80
N ARG A 134 -1.44 -10.76 -13.97
CA ARG A 134 -0.17 -11.48 -14.13
C ARG A 134 -0.03 -12.70 -13.20
N PRO A 135 -0.90 -13.71 -13.33
CA PRO A 135 -0.85 -14.92 -12.49
C PRO A 135 0.49 -15.66 -12.54
N GLY A 136 1.26 -15.56 -13.62
CA GLY A 136 2.59 -16.16 -13.73
C GLY A 136 3.63 -15.66 -12.71
N ARG A 137 3.36 -14.57 -11.99
CA ARG A 137 4.25 -14.10 -10.91
C ARG A 137 4.38 -15.10 -9.76
N VAL A 138 3.33 -15.88 -9.51
CA VAL A 138 3.33 -16.90 -8.44
C VAL A 138 4.42 -17.95 -8.65
N VAL A 139 4.71 -18.32 -9.90
CA VAL A 139 5.78 -19.25 -10.23
C VAL A 139 7.16 -18.73 -9.77
N GLY A 140 7.38 -17.42 -9.94
CA GLY A 140 8.62 -16.78 -9.48
C GLY A 140 8.74 -16.76 -7.96
N LEU A 141 7.64 -16.49 -7.26
CA LEU A 141 7.61 -16.54 -5.79
C LEU A 141 7.91 -17.96 -5.29
N ARG A 142 7.18 -18.96 -5.77
CA ARG A 142 7.38 -20.36 -5.39
C ARG A 142 8.83 -20.84 -5.60
N LYS A 143 9.46 -20.44 -6.70
CA LYS A 143 10.79 -20.89 -7.05
C LYS A 143 11.92 -20.17 -6.32
N TYR A 144 11.73 -18.89 -5.99
CA TYR A 144 12.83 -18.00 -5.61
C TYR A 144 12.71 -17.40 -4.21
N THR A 145 11.61 -17.66 -3.46
CA THR A 145 11.45 -17.19 -2.07
C THR A 145 11.33 -18.37 -1.11
N ASP A 146 11.71 -18.18 0.14
CA ASP A 146 11.52 -19.16 1.22
C ASP A 146 10.14 -18.98 1.88
N ALA A 147 9.66 -17.73 1.97
CA ALA A 147 8.31 -17.41 2.43
C ALA A 147 7.81 -16.11 1.81
N VAL A 148 6.50 -15.96 1.71
CA VAL A 148 5.80 -14.72 1.35
C VAL A 148 4.87 -14.34 2.50
N ILE A 149 5.00 -13.15 3.02
CA ILE A 149 4.15 -12.63 4.11
C ILE A 149 3.10 -11.68 3.51
N PRO A 150 1.88 -12.16 3.25
CA PRO A 150 0.83 -11.34 2.67
C PRO A 150 0.26 -10.35 3.69
N LEU A 151 -0.31 -9.25 3.21
CA LEU A 151 -1.05 -8.29 4.05
C LEU A 151 -2.56 -8.54 4.02
N LEU A 152 -3.06 -9.31 3.06
CA LEU A 152 -4.48 -9.60 2.94
C LEU A 152 -4.73 -11.09 3.28
N PRO A 153 -5.77 -11.41 4.08
CA PRO A 153 -5.99 -12.78 4.56
C PRO A 153 -6.21 -13.79 3.42
N PHE A 154 -6.95 -13.40 2.38
CA PHE A 154 -7.21 -14.28 1.24
C PHE A 154 -5.97 -14.56 0.37
N GLU A 155 -4.96 -13.67 0.41
CA GLU A 155 -3.69 -13.90 -0.31
C GLU A 155 -2.91 -15.05 0.28
N SER A 156 -2.97 -15.25 1.61
CA SER A 156 -2.36 -16.40 2.29
C SER A 156 -2.95 -17.71 1.76
N GLU A 157 -4.28 -17.82 1.73
CA GLU A 157 -4.97 -19.00 1.21
C GLU A 157 -4.57 -19.32 -0.25
N LEU A 158 -4.48 -18.27 -1.09
CA LEU A 158 -4.11 -18.42 -2.50
C LEU A 158 -2.64 -18.85 -2.67
N LEU A 159 -1.73 -18.27 -1.91
CA LEU A 159 -0.30 -18.60 -1.96
C LEU A 159 -0.04 -20.04 -1.47
N ILE A 160 -0.69 -20.46 -0.38
CA ILE A 160 -0.58 -21.82 0.15
C ILE A 160 -1.08 -22.85 -0.89
N LYS A 161 -2.19 -22.58 -1.58
CA LYS A 161 -2.67 -23.43 -2.70
C LYS A 161 -1.65 -23.58 -3.83
N GLU A 162 -0.81 -22.58 -4.01
CA GLU A 162 0.29 -22.60 -4.99
C GLU A 162 1.59 -23.23 -4.44
N GLY A 163 1.55 -23.81 -3.25
CA GLY A 163 2.69 -24.47 -2.61
C GLY A 163 3.74 -23.49 -2.07
N ILE A 164 3.33 -22.29 -1.68
CA ILE A 164 4.19 -21.26 -1.11
C ILE A 164 3.93 -21.14 0.37
N GLU A 165 5.00 -21.14 1.18
CA GLU A 165 4.93 -20.81 2.60
C GLU A 165 4.47 -19.35 2.76
N ALA A 166 3.25 -19.15 3.30
CA ALA A 166 2.63 -17.83 3.31
C ALA A 166 1.80 -17.56 4.58
N PRO A 167 2.43 -17.47 5.76
CA PRO A 167 1.74 -17.18 6.99
C PRO A 167 1.17 -15.76 6.99
N TYR A 168 -0.06 -15.62 7.47
CA TYR A 168 -0.73 -14.33 7.64
C TYR A 168 -0.72 -13.89 9.10
N PHE A 169 -0.23 -12.69 9.37
CA PHE A 169 -0.07 -12.12 10.71
C PHE A 169 -0.97 -10.93 11.03
N GLY A 170 -1.92 -10.61 10.16
CA GLY A 170 -2.75 -9.41 10.25
C GLY A 170 -2.24 -8.27 9.37
N HIS A 171 -3.02 -7.17 9.34
CA HIS A 171 -2.71 -6.01 8.51
C HIS A 171 -2.23 -4.83 9.35
N PRO A 172 -1.04 -4.26 9.11
CA PRO A 172 -0.46 -3.18 9.92
C PRO A 172 -1.34 -1.92 10.03
N ALA A 173 -2.19 -1.65 9.03
CA ALA A 173 -3.09 -0.50 9.04
C ALA A 173 -4.09 -0.52 10.21
N VAL A 174 -4.46 -1.69 10.74
CA VAL A 174 -5.38 -1.80 11.89
C VAL A 174 -4.86 -1.04 13.10
N ARG A 175 -3.54 -1.04 13.31
CA ARG A 175 -2.91 -0.33 14.42
C ARG A 175 -2.62 1.13 14.12
N ARG A 176 -2.29 1.44 12.87
CA ARG A 176 -1.96 2.82 12.44
C ARG A 176 -3.18 3.70 12.34
N VAL A 177 -4.35 3.10 12.07
CA VAL A 177 -5.61 3.80 11.88
C VAL A 177 -6.46 3.69 13.14
N LYS A 178 -6.51 4.77 13.92
CA LYS A 178 -7.39 4.87 15.10
C LYS A 178 -8.85 4.88 14.64
N LYS A 179 -9.66 3.96 15.16
CA LYS A 179 -11.11 3.94 14.92
C LYS A 179 -11.76 5.19 15.53
N ILE A 180 -12.69 5.78 14.79
CA ILE A 180 -13.59 6.85 15.25
C ILE A 180 -15.01 6.50 14.82
N SER A 181 -15.98 7.26 15.30
CA SER A 181 -17.35 7.23 14.78
C SER A 181 -17.55 8.34 13.76
N ALA A 182 -18.31 8.07 12.70
CA ALA A 182 -18.74 9.10 11.76
C ALA A 182 -19.59 10.15 12.51
N THR A 183 -19.34 11.42 12.25
CA THR A 183 -20.02 12.54 12.93
C THR A 183 -21.28 12.92 12.17
N LYS A 184 -22.46 12.64 12.74
CA LYS A 184 -23.73 13.05 12.14
C LYS A 184 -23.74 14.58 11.95
N GLY A 185 -24.14 15.05 10.77
CA GLY A 185 -24.06 16.46 10.40
C GLY A 185 -22.67 16.97 10.05
N GLY A 186 -21.66 16.10 10.10
CA GLY A 186 -20.28 16.41 9.77
C GLY A 186 -20.04 16.71 8.29
N TRP A 187 -18.78 16.77 7.89
CA TRP A 187 -18.37 17.13 6.53
C TRP A 187 -18.12 15.89 5.65
N LEU A 188 -18.14 16.11 4.31
CA LEU A 188 -17.78 15.12 3.31
C LEU A 188 -16.25 15.09 3.11
N ALA A 189 -15.63 13.93 3.30
CA ALA A 189 -14.21 13.73 3.01
C ALA A 189 -14.01 13.39 1.54
N LEU A 190 -13.15 14.14 0.83
CA LEU A 190 -12.78 13.92 -0.55
C LEU A 190 -11.35 13.38 -0.65
N LEU A 191 -11.20 12.08 -0.98
CA LEU A 191 -9.92 11.39 -1.14
C LEU A 191 -9.68 11.05 -2.62
N PRO A 192 -9.21 11.99 -3.45
CA PRO A 192 -9.17 11.81 -4.92
C PRO A 192 -8.02 10.92 -5.41
N GLY A 193 -7.19 10.40 -4.52
CA GLY A 193 -6.03 9.56 -4.82
C GLY A 193 -4.70 10.24 -4.50
N SER A 194 -3.62 9.57 -4.85
CA SER A 194 -2.25 9.98 -4.51
C SER A 194 -1.35 10.24 -5.74
N ARG A 195 -1.76 9.77 -6.90
CA ARG A 195 -0.98 9.91 -8.14
C ARG A 195 -1.53 11.04 -9.01
N LYS A 196 -0.65 11.79 -9.71
CA LYS A 196 -1.06 12.90 -10.59
C LYS A 196 -2.16 12.51 -11.58
N GLN A 197 -2.12 11.30 -12.14
CA GLN A 197 -3.15 10.79 -13.04
C GLN A 197 -4.51 10.60 -12.36
N GLU A 198 -4.52 10.05 -11.15
CA GLU A 198 -5.73 9.88 -10.34
C GLU A 198 -6.33 11.25 -10.00
N LEU A 199 -5.52 12.16 -9.45
CA LEU A 199 -5.93 13.51 -9.09
C LEU A 199 -6.57 14.25 -10.28
N SER A 200 -5.96 14.18 -11.46
CA SER A 200 -6.48 14.84 -12.67
C SER A 200 -7.86 14.36 -13.11
N LYS A 201 -8.20 13.09 -12.83
CA LYS A 201 -9.47 12.46 -13.23
C LYS A 201 -10.54 12.56 -12.15
N HIS A 202 -10.13 12.47 -10.87
CA HIS A 202 -11.08 12.42 -9.75
C HIS A 202 -11.46 13.81 -9.25
N ILE A 203 -10.53 14.75 -9.12
CA ILE A 203 -10.83 16.10 -8.60
C ILE A 203 -12.02 16.76 -9.29
N PRO A 204 -12.12 16.80 -10.64
CA PRO A 204 -13.27 17.44 -11.30
C PRO A 204 -14.60 16.78 -10.96
N VAL A 205 -14.63 15.45 -10.86
CA VAL A 205 -15.86 14.70 -10.58
C VAL A 205 -16.23 14.82 -9.10
N PHE A 206 -15.26 14.70 -8.20
CA PHE A 206 -15.46 14.80 -6.74
C PHE A 206 -15.95 16.20 -6.36
N PHE A 207 -15.33 17.24 -6.91
CA PHE A 207 -15.76 18.61 -6.68
C PHE A 207 -17.20 18.85 -7.15
N LYS A 208 -17.55 18.46 -8.39
CA LYS A 208 -18.92 18.56 -8.89
C LYS A 208 -19.92 17.79 -8.03
N THR A 209 -19.51 16.66 -7.47
CA THR A 209 -20.35 15.85 -6.57
C THR A 209 -20.56 16.56 -5.23
N ALA A 210 -19.51 17.12 -4.63
CA ALA A 210 -19.57 17.84 -3.37
C ALA A 210 -20.50 19.07 -3.45
N ILE A 211 -20.37 19.86 -4.53
CA ILE A 211 -21.25 21.02 -4.77
C ILE A 211 -22.72 20.60 -4.89
N LYS A 212 -23.00 19.48 -5.60
CA LYS A 212 -24.38 18.97 -5.72
C LYS A 212 -24.96 18.52 -4.37
N LEU A 213 -24.12 17.93 -3.52
CA LEU A 213 -24.56 17.45 -2.21
C LEU A 213 -24.88 18.58 -1.23
N LYS A 214 -24.46 19.82 -1.53
CA LYS A 214 -24.67 21.02 -0.71
C LYS A 214 -24.22 20.83 0.75
N LYS A 215 -23.18 20.04 0.96
CA LYS A 215 -22.59 19.71 2.24
C LYS A 215 -21.20 20.31 2.35
N SER A 216 -20.78 20.73 3.53
CA SER A 216 -19.41 21.13 3.79
C SER A 216 -18.49 19.94 3.45
N PHE A 217 -17.32 20.21 2.86
CA PHE A 217 -16.37 19.18 2.48
C PHE A 217 -14.94 19.61 2.73
N LYS A 218 -14.05 18.62 2.89
CA LYS A 218 -12.61 18.84 2.96
C LYS A 218 -11.88 17.89 2.01
N TRP A 219 -10.81 18.38 1.42
CA TRP A 219 -9.90 17.61 0.62
C TRP A 219 -8.88 16.89 1.53
N VAL A 220 -8.70 15.60 1.32
CA VAL A 220 -7.70 14.82 2.04
C VAL A 220 -6.44 14.71 1.20
N ARG A 221 -5.40 15.40 1.62
CA ARG A 221 -4.10 15.47 0.98
C ARG A 221 -3.26 14.24 1.33
N PRO A 222 -2.63 13.56 0.35
CA PRO A 222 -1.61 12.56 0.62
C PRO A 222 -0.39 13.16 1.33
N LYS A 223 0.19 12.45 2.28
CA LYS A 223 1.32 12.95 3.09
C LYS A 223 2.55 13.38 2.26
N HIS A 224 2.82 12.69 1.16
CA HIS A 224 3.99 12.93 0.30
C HIS A 224 3.85 14.12 -0.66
N ILE A 225 2.64 14.72 -0.77
CA ILE A 225 2.43 15.92 -1.58
C ILE A 225 2.40 17.13 -0.63
N GLY A 226 3.24 18.12 -0.86
CA GLY A 226 3.26 19.37 -0.09
C GLY A 226 1.93 20.14 -0.22
N GLU A 227 1.59 20.96 0.77
CA GLU A 227 0.30 21.66 0.78
C GLU A 227 0.16 22.64 -0.38
N GLU A 228 1.18 23.47 -0.63
CA GLU A 228 1.17 24.40 -1.76
C GLU A 228 1.06 23.70 -3.13
N GLU A 229 1.75 22.57 -3.29
CA GLU A 229 1.66 21.77 -4.50
C GLU A 229 0.24 21.22 -4.66
N TYR A 230 -0.35 20.72 -3.57
CA TYR A 230 -1.70 20.18 -3.59
C TYR A 230 -2.75 21.25 -3.89
N MET A 231 -2.64 22.45 -3.32
CA MET A 231 -3.49 23.59 -3.66
C MET A 231 -3.41 23.97 -5.15
N LYS A 232 -2.19 24.01 -5.73
CA LYS A 232 -2.01 24.22 -7.18
C LYS A 232 -2.70 23.13 -8.01
N ILE A 233 -2.61 21.88 -7.59
CA ILE A 233 -3.28 20.74 -8.23
C ILE A 233 -4.81 20.89 -8.13
N LEU A 234 -5.35 21.21 -6.96
CA LEU A 234 -6.78 21.42 -6.74
C LEU A 234 -7.28 22.56 -7.65
N ARG A 235 -6.62 23.71 -7.63
CA ARG A 235 -6.98 24.85 -8.48
C ARG A 235 -6.99 24.48 -9.97
N LYS A 236 -5.95 23.77 -10.43
CA LYS A 236 -5.81 23.33 -11.82
C LYS A 236 -6.99 22.46 -12.28
N TYR A 237 -7.45 21.53 -11.45
CA TYR A 237 -8.42 20.52 -11.87
C TYR A 237 -9.87 20.82 -11.44
N SER A 238 -10.09 21.63 -10.42
CA SER A 238 -11.43 22.06 -9.99
C SER A 238 -11.85 23.39 -10.60
N GLY A 239 -10.89 24.24 -11.02
CA GLY A 239 -11.11 25.62 -11.41
C GLY A 239 -11.37 26.57 -10.23
N LYS A 240 -11.15 26.11 -8.97
CA LYS A 240 -11.37 26.90 -7.74
C LYS A 240 -10.13 26.86 -6.86
N SER A 241 -9.93 27.94 -6.10
CA SER A 241 -8.96 27.97 -5.00
C SER A 241 -9.62 27.46 -3.71
N PHE A 242 -8.83 26.92 -2.83
CA PHE A 242 -9.26 26.41 -1.51
C PHE A 242 -8.33 26.94 -0.43
N ASP A 243 -8.89 27.19 0.74
CA ASP A 243 -8.13 27.61 1.90
C ASP A 243 -7.56 26.40 2.66
N SER A 244 -6.54 26.64 3.50
CA SER A 244 -5.86 25.57 4.25
C SER A 244 -6.78 24.79 5.17
N ASP A 245 -7.81 25.44 5.72
CA ASP A 245 -8.83 24.81 6.58
C ASP A 245 -9.71 23.79 5.84
N GLN A 246 -9.77 23.90 4.51
CA GLN A 246 -10.46 22.94 3.63
C GLN A 246 -9.58 21.74 3.25
N ILE A 247 -8.34 21.68 3.74
CA ILE A 247 -7.38 20.60 3.44
C ILE A 247 -6.97 19.93 4.74
N VAL A 248 -7.06 18.60 4.78
CA VAL A 248 -6.59 17.77 5.89
C VAL A 248 -5.57 16.73 5.39
N ILE A 249 -4.71 16.23 6.28
CA ILE A 249 -3.59 15.37 5.89
C ILE A 249 -3.87 13.91 6.24
N GLY A 250 -4.09 13.09 5.22
CA GLY A 250 -4.26 11.65 5.37
C GLY A 250 -5.52 11.24 6.13
N VAL A 251 -5.79 9.96 6.18
CA VAL A 251 -7.03 9.40 6.78
C VAL A 251 -7.12 9.56 8.29
N ASN A 252 -6.01 9.82 8.98
CA ASN A 252 -6.05 10.07 10.43
C ASN A 252 -6.67 11.43 10.80
N ALA A 253 -6.81 12.35 9.83
CA ALA A 253 -7.44 13.66 10.03
C ALA A 253 -8.93 13.68 9.62
N LEU A 254 -9.61 12.53 9.63
CA LEU A 254 -11.05 12.42 9.30
C LEU A 254 -11.98 12.65 10.50
N GLU A 255 -11.48 13.17 11.61
CA GLU A 255 -12.35 13.57 12.74
C GLU A 255 -13.33 14.65 12.30
N GLY A 256 -14.63 14.44 12.64
CA GLY A 256 -15.72 15.29 12.19
C GLY A 256 -16.26 14.98 10.79
N ALA A 257 -15.68 14.04 10.05
CA ALA A 257 -16.27 13.57 8.80
C ALA A 257 -17.51 12.69 9.06
N GLU A 258 -18.54 12.86 8.25
CA GLU A 258 -19.74 12.01 8.29
C GLU A 258 -19.65 10.90 7.25
N ILE A 259 -19.09 11.20 6.08
CA ILE A 259 -19.06 10.33 4.91
C ILE A 259 -17.83 10.64 4.05
N ALA A 260 -17.39 9.68 3.25
CA ALA A 260 -16.25 9.87 2.37
C ALA A 260 -16.52 9.47 0.91
N LEU A 261 -15.93 10.20 -0.02
CA LEU A 261 -15.79 9.84 -1.43
C LEU A 261 -14.33 9.53 -1.72
N VAL A 262 -14.03 8.27 -2.02
CA VAL A 262 -12.67 7.74 -1.98
C VAL A 262 -12.28 7.15 -3.31
N SER A 263 -11.09 7.50 -3.81
CA SER A 263 -10.46 6.80 -4.93
C SER A 263 -10.05 5.38 -4.52
N SER A 264 -10.24 4.40 -5.41
CA SER A 264 -9.84 3.01 -5.13
C SER A 264 -8.34 2.91 -4.84
N GLY A 265 -8.00 2.17 -3.76
CA GLY A 265 -6.65 1.95 -3.28
C GLY A 265 -6.65 1.65 -1.78
N THR A 266 -5.48 1.74 -1.14
CA THR A 266 -5.33 1.54 0.32
C THR A 266 -6.18 2.51 1.14
N ALA A 267 -6.45 3.71 0.62
CA ALA A 267 -7.32 4.69 1.27
C ALA A 267 -8.73 4.16 1.55
N THR A 268 -9.26 3.24 0.73
CA THR A 268 -10.57 2.62 0.97
C THR A 268 -10.55 1.75 2.23
N LEU A 269 -9.48 0.98 2.42
CA LEU A 269 -9.29 0.18 3.62
C LEU A 269 -9.09 1.03 4.86
N GLU A 270 -8.23 2.04 4.78
CA GLU A 270 -7.94 2.95 5.89
C GLU A 270 -9.17 3.76 6.30
N THR A 271 -9.98 4.24 5.35
CA THR A 271 -11.25 4.94 5.61
C THR A 271 -12.26 4.02 6.32
N ALA A 272 -12.37 2.76 5.91
CA ALA A 272 -13.21 1.78 6.56
C ALA A 272 -12.72 1.44 7.98
N LEU A 273 -11.41 1.26 8.17
CA LEU A 273 -10.79 1.06 9.48
C LEU A 273 -10.95 2.27 10.40
N ARG A 274 -11.03 3.46 9.84
CA ARG A 274 -11.36 4.68 10.57
C ARG A 274 -12.83 4.70 11.05
N GLY A 275 -13.71 3.94 10.39
CA GLY A 275 -15.14 3.86 10.69
C GLY A 275 -15.99 4.85 9.89
N ILE A 276 -15.45 5.45 8.84
CA ILE A 276 -16.17 6.43 8.01
C ILE A 276 -16.86 5.74 6.84
N PRO A 277 -18.18 5.83 6.71
CA PRO A 277 -18.94 5.32 5.56
C PRO A 277 -18.44 5.94 4.26
N GLN A 278 -18.37 5.15 3.18
CA GLN A 278 -17.73 5.63 1.96
C GLN A 278 -18.39 5.15 0.68
N VAL A 279 -18.24 5.95 -0.36
CA VAL A 279 -18.46 5.58 -1.77
C VAL A 279 -17.12 5.54 -2.46
N VAL A 280 -16.86 4.47 -3.22
CA VAL A 280 -15.59 4.27 -3.92
C VAL A 280 -15.75 4.64 -5.39
N ALA A 281 -14.81 5.41 -5.91
CA ALA A 281 -14.79 5.86 -7.28
C ALA A 281 -13.41 5.61 -7.92
N TYR A 282 -13.40 5.19 -9.18
CA TYR A 282 -12.16 5.03 -9.92
C TYR A 282 -12.32 5.41 -11.38
N LYS A 283 -11.47 6.33 -11.82
CA LYS A 283 -11.42 6.79 -13.21
C LYS A 283 -9.97 6.88 -13.66
N THR A 284 -9.68 6.23 -14.78
CA THR A 284 -8.35 6.25 -15.40
C THR A 284 -8.45 6.60 -16.88
N SER A 285 -7.34 6.62 -17.61
CA SER A 285 -7.39 6.79 -19.06
C SER A 285 -8.15 5.62 -19.69
N TRP A 286 -8.88 5.88 -20.79
CA TRP A 286 -9.66 4.86 -21.47
C TRP A 286 -8.78 3.70 -21.95
N PHE A 287 -7.60 4.01 -22.43
CA PHE A 287 -6.61 3.02 -22.85
C PHE A 287 -6.15 2.11 -21.69
N THR A 288 -5.80 2.72 -20.54
CA THR A 288 -5.42 1.98 -19.33
C THR A 288 -6.57 1.11 -18.83
N TYR A 289 -7.81 1.61 -18.91
CA TYR A 289 -9.00 0.86 -18.51
C TYR A 289 -9.24 -0.36 -19.40
N LEU A 290 -9.14 -0.22 -20.73
CA LEU A 290 -9.30 -1.34 -21.66
C LEU A 290 -8.27 -2.43 -21.38
N ILE A 291 -7.00 -2.06 -21.21
CA ILE A 291 -5.95 -3.01 -20.83
C ILE A 291 -6.29 -3.67 -19.48
N ALA A 292 -6.65 -2.87 -18.48
CA ALA A 292 -7.02 -3.38 -17.16
C ALA A 292 -8.20 -4.35 -17.22
N LYS A 293 -9.24 -4.04 -17.99
CA LYS A 293 -10.43 -4.90 -18.17
C LYS A 293 -10.10 -6.25 -18.77
N PHE A 294 -9.09 -6.33 -19.65
CA PHE A 294 -8.65 -7.59 -20.25
C PHE A 294 -7.84 -8.47 -19.28
N PHE A 295 -7.08 -7.85 -18.38
CA PHE A 295 -6.14 -8.58 -17.51
C PHE A 295 -6.59 -8.70 -16.06
N ILE A 296 -7.52 -7.85 -15.60
CA ILE A 296 -8.01 -7.88 -14.21
C ILE A 296 -9.17 -8.86 -14.09
N ARG A 297 -8.99 -9.86 -13.22
CA ARG A 297 -9.95 -10.96 -12.96
C ARG A 297 -10.57 -10.83 -11.57
N VAL A 298 -11.01 -9.63 -11.20
CA VAL A 298 -11.62 -9.42 -9.88
C VAL A 298 -12.99 -8.75 -10.02
N ASP A 299 -13.93 -9.17 -9.18
CA ASP A 299 -15.28 -8.63 -9.14
C ASP A 299 -15.36 -7.25 -8.47
N HIS A 300 -14.35 -6.90 -7.68
CA HIS A 300 -14.28 -5.68 -6.88
C HIS A 300 -12.93 -4.99 -7.02
N ILE A 301 -12.93 -3.65 -6.90
CA ILE A 301 -11.71 -2.83 -6.89
C ILE A 301 -11.36 -2.29 -5.51
N SER A 302 -12.32 -2.25 -4.58
CA SER A 302 -12.10 -1.84 -3.20
C SER A 302 -11.55 -2.99 -2.37
N LEU A 303 -10.52 -2.73 -1.59
CA LEU A 303 -9.98 -3.72 -0.63
C LEU A 303 -11.03 -4.16 0.39
N VAL A 304 -11.98 -3.29 0.76
CA VAL A 304 -13.08 -3.63 1.67
C VAL A 304 -13.92 -4.77 1.10
N ASN A 305 -14.39 -4.62 -0.14
CA ASN A 305 -15.21 -5.63 -0.79
C ASN A 305 -14.43 -6.92 -1.07
N LEU A 306 -13.18 -6.81 -1.49
CA LEU A 306 -12.30 -7.96 -1.74
C LEU A 306 -12.06 -8.79 -0.47
N ILE A 307 -11.76 -8.14 0.66
CA ILE A 307 -11.48 -8.83 1.93
C ILE A 307 -12.74 -9.47 2.51
N LEU A 308 -13.87 -8.77 2.42
CA LEU A 308 -15.15 -9.26 2.95
C LEU A 308 -15.85 -10.22 2.00
N LYS A 309 -15.43 -10.28 0.73
CA LYS A 309 -16.09 -11.05 -0.36
C LYS A 309 -17.59 -10.69 -0.48
N ASP A 310 -17.92 -9.40 -0.27
CA ASP A 310 -19.28 -8.84 -0.32
C ASP A 310 -19.28 -7.42 -0.86
N LYS A 311 -20.39 -6.97 -1.46
CA LYS A 311 -20.63 -5.60 -1.93
C LYS A 311 -21.01 -4.67 -0.78
N VAL A 312 -20.06 -4.40 0.11
CA VAL A 312 -20.25 -3.52 1.28
C VAL A 312 -20.21 -2.06 0.88
N VAL A 313 -19.18 -1.67 0.12
CA VAL A 313 -19.05 -0.31 -0.39
C VAL A 313 -19.42 -0.26 -1.87
N LYS A 314 -20.17 0.78 -2.27
CA LYS A 314 -20.57 0.95 -3.66
C LYS A 314 -19.40 1.47 -4.47
N GLU A 315 -19.11 0.82 -5.60
CA GLU A 315 -17.99 1.13 -6.49
C GLU A 315 -18.47 1.71 -7.81
N PHE A 316 -17.90 2.81 -8.23
CA PHE A 316 -18.18 3.49 -9.49
C PHE A 316 -16.93 3.57 -10.35
N ILE A 317 -16.94 2.90 -11.50
CA ILE A 317 -15.76 2.75 -12.37
C ILE A 317 -16.04 3.41 -13.72
N GLN A 318 -15.08 4.21 -14.22
CA GLN A 318 -15.11 4.85 -15.55
C GLN A 318 -16.39 5.65 -15.82
N ASN A 319 -17.27 5.18 -16.70
CA ASN A 319 -18.50 5.90 -17.10
C ASN A 319 -19.51 6.02 -15.95
N SER A 320 -19.57 5.03 -15.07
CA SER A 320 -20.39 5.13 -13.85
C SER A 320 -19.84 6.11 -12.83
N CYS A 321 -18.52 6.44 -12.89
CA CYS A 321 -17.89 7.45 -12.07
C CYS A 321 -18.22 8.85 -12.59
N ASN A 322 -19.44 9.30 -12.37
CA ASN A 322 -19.93 10.63 -12.71
C ASN A 322 -20.64 11.30 -11.54
N SER A 323 -20.72 12.62 -11.54
CA SER A 323 -21.20 13.39 -10.39
C SER A 323 -22.66 13.12 -10.02
N LYS A 324 -23.53 12.71 -10.96
CA LYS A 324 -24.94 12.35 -10.67
C LYS A 324 -25.03 11.04 -9.92
N ALA A 325 -24.32 10.01 -10.41
CA ALA A 325 -24.34 8.68 -9.79
C ALA A 325 -23.68 8.69 -8.40
N LEU A 326 -22.57 9.41 -8.24
CA LEU A 326 -21.87 9.55 -6.97
C LEU A 326 -22.73 10.33 -5.95
N PHE A 327 -23.40 11.41 -6.37
CA PHE A 327 -24.33 12.17 -5.54
C PHE A 327 -25.43 11.27 -4.99
N LEU A 328 -26.17 10.55 -5.84
CA LEU A 328 -27.24 9.64 -5.44
C LEU A 328 -26.75 8.54 -4.47
N ALA A 329 -25.54 8.06 -4.68
CA ALA A 329 -24.95 7.05 -3.79
C ALA A 329 -24.60 7.62 -2.42
N LEU A 330 -24.02 8.82 -2.35
CA LEU A 330 -23.71 9.51 -1.10
C LEU A 330 -24.98 9.90 -0.34
N GLU A 331 -25.98 10.43 -1.04
CA GLU A 331 -27.27 10.77 -0.44
C GLU A 331 -27.94 9.54 0.21
N LYS A 332 -27.98 8.39 -0.50
CA LYS A 332 -28.48 7.14 0.06
C LYS A 332 -27.69 6.71 1.30
N LEU A 333 -26.35 6.84 1.25
CA LEU A 333 -25.48 6.43 2.34
C LEU A 333 -25.58 7.35 3.57
N LEU A 334 -25.89 8.64 3.38
CA LEU A 334 -26.19 9.58 4.45
C LEU A 334 -27.50 9.21 5.20
N ASN A 335 -28.49 8.68 4.47
CA ASN A 335 -29.76 8.23 5.05
C ASN A 335 -29.61 6.90 5.80
N ASP A 336 -28.82 5.96 5.26
CA ASP A 336 -28.56 4.65 5.89
C ASP A 336 -27.17 4.15 5.56
N ASN A 337 -26.32 4.09 6.57
CA ASN A 337 -24.96 3.56 6.51
C ASN A 337 -24.74 2.30 7.39
N SER A 338 -25.82 1.74 7.96
CA SER A 338 -25.78 0.64 8.92
C SER A 338 -25.04 -0.60 8.40
N LYS A 339 -25.28 -0.98 7.14
CA LYS A 339 -24.57 -2.11 6.50
C LYS A 339 -23.06 -1.90 6.49
N GLN A 340 -22.59 -0.71 6.17
CA GLN A 340 -21.15 -0.42 6.14
C GLN A 340 -20.55 -0.43 7.54
N THR A 341 -21.21 0.21 8.49
CA THR A 341 -20.75 0.29 9.89
C THR A 341 -20.56 -1.10 10.49
N VAL A 342 -21.55 -1.98 10.37
CA VAL A 342 -21.48 -3.37 10.85
C VAL A 342 -20.39 -4.16 10.11
N SER A 343 -20.27 -3.98 8.80
CA SER A 343 -19.28 -4.69 8.00
C SER A 343 -17.85 -4.25 8.30
N TYR A 344 -17.63 -3.01 8.72
CA TYR A 344 -16.31 -2.50 9.11
C TYR A 344 -15.79 -3.12 10.40
N GLU A 345 -16.69 -3.49 11.33
CA GLU A 345 -16.28 -4.29 12.51
C GLU A 345 -15.80 -5.69 12.07
N LYS A 346 -16.54 -6.35 11.19
CA LYS A 346 -16.12 -7.66 10.63
C LYS A 346 -14.79 -7.54 9.88
N LEU A 347 -14.59 -6.45 9.13
CA LEU A 347 -13.35 -6.17 8.42
C LEU A 347 -12.18 -6.03 9.40
N ARG A 348 -12.36 -5.25 10.48
CA ARG A 348 -11.34 -5.08 11.52
C ARG A 348 -10.96 -6.41 12.17
N LEU A 349 -11.94 -7.22 12.55
CA LEU A 349 -11.69 -8.55 13.15
C LEU A 349 -10.92 -9.48 12.19
N LYS A 350 -11.21 -9.46 10.90
CA LYS A 350 -10.47 -10.26 9.91
C LYS A 350 -9.02 -9.82 9.73
N LEU A 351 -8.72 -8.55 9.97
CA LEU A 351 -7.41 -7.96 9.78
C LEU A 351 -6.57 -7.89 11.06
N ASP A 352 -7.21 -7.97 12.23
CA ASP A 352 -6.59 -7.85 13.55
C ASP A 352 -6.36 -9.23 14.18
N LEU A 353 -5.49 -10.03 13.56
CA LEU A 353 -5.16 -11.37 14.08
C LEU A 353 -4.16 -11.34 15.23
N ASN A 354 -3.26 -10.35 15.24
CA ASN A 354 -2.19 -10.24 16.23
C ASN A 354 -2.05 -8.78 16.67
N GLN A 355 -1.74 -8.60 17.94
CA GLN A 355 -1.52 -7.25 18.50
C GLN A 355 -0.46 -6.45 17.75
N ASN A 356 0.51 -7.12 17.12
CA ASN A 356 1.55 -6.47 16.30
C ASN A 356 1.98 -7.36 15.13
N PRO A 357 1.42 -7.15 13.93
CA PRO A 357 1.76 -7.94 12.74
C PRO A 357 3.26 -8.00 12.44
N MET A 358 3.98 -6.87 12.49
CA MET A 358 5.41 -6.83 12.14
C MET A 358 6.30 -7.46 13.24
N LEU A 359 5.88 -7.42 14.50
CA LEU A 359 6.53 -8.20 15.55
C LEU A 359 6.36 -9.70 15.31
N SER A 360 5.16 -10.12 14.91
CA SER A 360 4.88 -11.52 14.57
C SER A 360 5.70 -11.98 13.37
N VAL A 361 5.85 -11.12 12.36
CA VAL A 361 6.75 -11.39 11.21
C VAL A 361 8.19 -11.55 11.67
N ALA A 362 8.71 -10.64 12.51
CA ALA A 362 10.08 -10.74 13.03
C ALA A 362 10.29 -12.03 13.87
N ASN A 363 9.31 -12.42 14.67
CA ASN A 363 9.33 -13.67 15.43
C ASN A 363 9.33 -14.90 14.50
N TYR A 364 8.44 -14.93 13.50
CA TYR A 364 8.39 -16.00 12.52
C TYR A 364 9.72 -16.18 11.81
N VAL A 365 10.29 -15.07 11.34
CA VAL A 365 11.60 -15.07 10.66
C VAL A 365 12.71 -15.57 11.59
N ALA A 366 12.72 -15.15 12.85
CA ALA A 366 13.72 -15.57 13.82
C ALA A 366 13.65 -17.08 14.16
N ASN A 367 12.45 -17.65 14.13
CA ASN A 367 12.23 -19.05 14.54
C ASN A 367 12.37 -20.05 13.38
N ASN A 368 12.19 -19.59 12.11
CA ASN A 368 12.11 -20.50 10.95
C ASN A 368 13.24 -20.28 9.93
N LEU A 369 14.05 -19.28 10.11
CA LEU A 369 15.11 -18.91 9.18
C LEU A 369 16.44 -18.60 9.88
#